data_912fca3639c7d35e8c8781cca4b5e7ee
#
_entry.id   912fca3639c7d35e8c8781cca4b5e7ee
#
_cell.length_a   1.000
_cell.length_b   1.000
_cell.length_c   1.000
_cell.angle_alpha   90.00
_cell.angle_beta   90.00
_cell.angle_gamma   90.00
#
_symmetry.space_group_name_H-M   'P 1'
#
loop_
_entity.id
_entity.type
_entity.pdbx_description
1 polymer ?
#
loop_
_entity_poly.entity_id
_entity_poly.type
_entity_poly.pdbx_seq_one_letter_code
_entity_poly.pdbx_strand_id
1 'polypeptide(L)'
;MQYLGEVISLVVACSWTVTALFAEIGSKRLGSLQMNVIRMLLSLLMLGATLWWFTGSPFPLYADGKAWFWLSLSGFVGYLLGDYCLFNSYIWIGSRFGQLFMTLAPPTAALAGWIMLGETLSWNALLGMMVTLTGIGISVLNKGTTNKLSLKLPLKGVLFGIGAGVGQGIGLVLSKVGMTCYEVSIPASEEVVSDLMPFASTFIRAVTGAVGFLCVMGFQKQFHTLVTSARDRKGMNAALWATITGPFIGVSLSLTAVQYTEAGIASTLMALTPIFIIWPAHLLFNQKVTFKEVIGACISVIGVSLFFI
;
A
#
# COMPACT_ATOMS: atom_id res chain seq x y z
N MET A 1 -18.26 14.24 -15.30
CA MET A 1 -18.84 12.89 -15.06
C MET A 1 -19.07 12.75 -13.57
N GLN A 2 -20.32 12.56 -13.15
CA GLN A 2 -20.74 12.72 -11.73
C GLN A 2 -20.16 11.66 -10.76
N TYR A 3 -19.62 10.54 -11.26
CA TYR A 3 -19.11 9.43 -10.44
C TYR A 3 -17.73 8.93 -10.91
N LEU A 4 -16.92 9.81 -11.52
CA LEU A 4 -15.63 9.40 -12.08
C LEU A 4 -14.65 8.95 -10.99
N GLY A 5 -14.58 9.69 -9.87
CA GLY A 5 -13.69 9.39 -8.75
C GLY A 5 -14.03 8.06 -8.08
N GLU A 6 -15.33 7.75 -7.94
CA GLU A 6 -15.81 6.49 -7.36
C GLU A 6 -15.47 5.30 -8.27
N VAL A 7 -15.65 5.44 -9.57
CA VAL A 7 -15.29 4.39 -10.55
C VAL A 7 -13.77 4.16 -10.53
N ILE A 8 -12.96 5.22 -10.53
CA ILE A 8 -11.50 5.12 -10.41
C ILE A 8 -11.14 4.40 -9.11
N SER A 9 -11.76 4.74 -7.98
CA SER A 9 -11.51 4.10 -6.68
C SER A 9 -11.77 2.60 -6.68
N LEU A 10 -12.85 2.15 -7.33
CA LEU A 10 -13.14 0.71 -7.51
C LEU A 10 -12.09 0.03 -8.41
N VAL A 11 -11.66 0.68 -9.48
CA VAL A 11 -10.58 0.18 -10.34
C VAL A 11 -9.29 0.04 -9.53
N VAL A 12 -8.99 1.00 -8.65
CA VAL A 12 -7.84 0.93 -7.73
C VAL A 12 -7.96 -0.26 -6.79
N ALA A 13 -9.12 -0.50 -6.18
CA ALA A 13 -9.33 -1.65 -5.30
C ALA A 13 -9.10 -2.99 -6.05
N CYS A 14 -9.58 -3.10 -7.29
CA CYS A 14 -9.30 -4.25 -8.15
C CYS A 14 -7.80 -4.35 -8.49
N SER A 15 -7.15 -3.23 -8.80
CA SER A 15 -5.72 -3.17 -9.12
C SER A 15 -4.86 -3.62 -7.94
N TRP A 16 -5.17 -3.15 -6.73
CA TRP A 16 -4.47 -3.59 -5.51
C TRP A 16 -4.75 -5.04 -5.15
N THR A 17 -5.94 -5.56 -5.48
CA THR A 17 -6.23 -7.00 -5.35
C THR A 17 -5.29 -7.82 -6.24
N VAL A 18 -5.16 -7.45 -7.51
CA VAL A 18 -4.24 -8.10 -8.46
C VAL A 18 -2.79 -7.96 -7.98
N THR A 19 -2.39 -6.77 -7.54
CA THR A 19 -1.07 -6.51 -6.96
C THR A 19 -0.76 -7.48 -5.82
N ALA A 20 -1.68 -7.62 -4.87
CA ALA A 20 -1.47 -8.46 -3.69
C ALA A 20 -1.30 -9.95 -4.05
N LEU A 21 -2.07 -10.46 -5.03
CA LEU A 21 -1.95 -11.83 -5.51
C LEU A 21 -0.58 -12.08 -6.18
N PHE A 22 -0.17 -11.20 -7.09
CA PHE A 22 1.13 -11.32 -7.75
C PHE A 22 2.28 -11.06 -6.77
N ALA A 23 2.12 -10.14 -5.81
CA ALA A 23 3.11 -9.91 -4.77
C ALA A 23 3.29 -11.12 -3.85
N GLU A 24 2.22 -11.86 -3.53
CA GLU A 24 2.33 -13.12 -2.79
C GLU A 24 3.10 -14.17 -3.59
N ILE A 25 2.78 -14.34 -4.89
CA ILE A 25 3.50 -15.26 -5.77
C ILE A 25 4.98 -14.87 -5.85
N GLY A 26 5.26 -13.60 -6.14
CA GLY A 26 6.62 -13.08 -6.26
C GLY A 26 7.41 -13.22 -4.97
N SER A 27 6.84 -12.84 -3.83
CA SER A 27 7.51 -12.91 -2.53
C SER A 27 7.82 -14.34 -2.09
N LYS A 28 6.93 -15.30 -2.38
CA LYS A 28 7.17 -16.73 -2.08
C LYS A 28 8.23 -17.35 -2.97
N ARG A 29 8.41 -16.86 -4.19
CA ARG A 29 9.40 -17.38 -5.17
C ARG A 29 10.76 -16.72 -5.07
N LEU A 30 10.77 -15.40 -4.98
CA LEU A 30 12.00 -14.59 -5.02
C LEU A 30 12.52 -14.23 -3.63
N GLY A 31 11.64 -14.27 -2.63
CA GLY A 31 11.86 -13.66 -1.32
C GLY A 31 11.31 -12.22 -1.26
N SER A 32 10.90 -11.76 -0.06
CA SER A 32 10.27 -10.43 0.10
C SER A 32 11.23 -9.29 -0.24
N LEU A 33 12.51 -9.41 0.12
CA LEU A 33 13.52 -8.38 -0.13
C LEU A 33 13.80 -8.23 -1.63
N GLN A 34 14.08 -9.35 -2.33
CA GLN A 34 14.34 -9.37 -3.77
C GLN A 34 13.11 -8.86 -4.55
N MET A 35 11.93 -9.30 -4.16
CA MET A 35 10.66 -8.85 -4.75
C MET A 35 10.51 -7.33 -4.66
N ASN A 36 10.79 -6.74 -3.48
CA ASN A 36 10.70 -5.29 -3.28
C ASN A 36 11.77 -4.53 -4.07
N VAL A 37 13.02 -5.02 -4.12
CA VAL A 37 14.08 -4.39 -4.94
C VAL A 37 13.67 -4.36 -6.41
N ILE A 38 13.28 -5.51 -6.97
CA ILE A 38 12.88 -5.61 -8.38
C ILE A 38 11.68 -4.70 -8.66
N ARG A 39 10.68 -4.70 -7.79
CA ARG A 39 9.48 -3.87 -7.93
C ARG A 39 9.79 -2.37 -7.88
N MET A 40 10.66 -1.93 -6.97
CA MET A 40 11.06 -0.52 -6.90
C MET A 40 11.85 -0.09 -8.14
N LEU A 41 12.79 -0.90 -8.63
CA LEU A 41 13.55 -0.59 -9.83
C LEU A 41 12.65 -0.52 -11.08
N LEU A 42 11.74 -1.48 -11.24
CA LEU A 42 10.76 -1.46 -12.33
C LEU A 42 9.83 -0.24 -12.22
N SER A 43 9.39 0.11 -11.00
CA SER A 43 8.56 1.28 -10.76
C SER A 43 9.27 2.58 -11.16
N LEU A 44 10.55 2.73 -10.81
CA LEU A 44 11.36 3.88 -11.21
C LEU A 44 11.49 4.01 -12.72
N LEU A 45 11.71 2.88 -13.43
CA LEU A 45 11.77 2.88 -14.88
C LEU A 45 10.44 3.32 -15.51
N MET A 46 9.33 2.79 -15.03
CA MET A 46 8.00 3.10 -15.58
C MET A 46 7.59 4.54 -15.27
N LEU A 47 7.75 4.99 -14.01
CA LEU A 47 7.42 6.36 -13.59
C LEU A 47 8.34 7.37 -14.27
N GLY A 48 9.65 7.10 -14.34
CA GLY A 48 10.61 7.94 -15.04
C GLY A 48 10.32 8.06 -16.54
N ALA A 49 9.94 6.96 -17.20
CA ALA A 49 9.52 6.98 -18.61
C ALA A 49 8.23 7.80 -18.80
N THR A 50 7.26 7.69 -17.89
CA THR A 50 6.03 8.49 -17.93
C THR A 50 6.34 9.98 -17.76
N LEU A 51 7.12 10.34 -16.75
CA LEU A 51 7.53 11.72 -16.54
C LEU A 51 8.27 12.26 -17.77
N TRP A 52 9.22 11.49 -18.30
CA TRP A 52 9.96 11.89 -19.49
C TRP A 52 9.07 12.14 -20.71
N TRP A 53 8.10 11.26 -20.93
CA TRP A 53 7.18 11.37 -22.07
C TRP A 53 6.35 12.65 -22.03
N PHE A 54 5.87 13.05 -20.87
CA PHE A 54 4.96 14.18 -20.73
C PHE A 54 5.65 15.50 -20.39
N THR A 55 6.77 15.47 -19.65
CA THR A 55 7.45 16.69 -19.16
C THR A 55 8.83 16.92 -19.79
N GLY A 56 9.31 15.96 -20.61
CA GLY A 56 10.65 16.02 -21.18
C GLY A 56 11.78 15.70 -20.19
N SER A 57 11.47 15.41 -18.92
CA SER A 57 12.44 15.04 -17.87
C SER A 57 12.05 13.73 -17.19
N PRO A 58 12.98 12.77 -17.05
CA PRO A 58 12.70 11.53 -16.30
C PRO A 58 12.67 11.72 -14.78
N PHE A 59 12.94 12.94 -14.30
CA PHE A 59 12.98 13.29 -12.89
C PHE A 59 11.87 14.28 -12.55
N PRO A 60 11.42 14.31 -11.27
CA PRO A 60 10.44 15.28 -10.78
C PRO A 60 10.93 16.72 -10.96
N LEU A 61 10.29 17.47 -11.86
CA LEU A 61 10.56 18.87 -12.08
C LEU A 61 9.96 19.69 -10.93
N TYR A 62 10.63 20.77 -10.56
CA TYR A 62 10.21 21.73 -9.52
C TYR A 62 10.06 21.16 -8.09
N ALA A 63 10.39 19.90 -7.84
CA ALA A 63 10.38 19.35 -6.48
C ALA A 63 11.53 20.01 -5.68
N ASP A 64 11.17 20.82 -4.70
CA ASP A 64 12.11 21.50 -3.80
C ASP A 64 12.68 20.53 -2.73
N GLY A 65 13.63 21.03 -1.94
CA GLY A 65 14.26 20.23 -0.87
C GLY A 65 13.28 19.78 0.20
N LYS A 66 12.19 20.52 0.45
CA LYS A 66 11.15 20.14 1.43
C LYS A 66 10.29 19.01 0.88
N ALA A 67 9.88 19.11 -0.39
CA ALA A 67 9.14 18.04 -1.05
C ALA A 67 9.96 16.74 -1.07
N TRP A 68 11.24 16.80 -1.45
CA TRP A 68 12.15 15.65 -1.42
C TRP A 68 12.29 15.07 -0.02
N PHE A 69 12.47 15.88 1.02
CA PHE A 69 12.59 15.41 2.41
C PHE A 69 11.35 14.64 2.87
N TRP A 70 10.17 15.24 2.76
CA TRP A 70 8.93 14.63 3.25
C TRP A 70 8.51 13.40 2.44
N LEU A 71 8.66 13.45 1.10
CA LEU A 71 8.35 12.32 0.23
C LEU A 71 9.37 11.18 0.41
N SER A 72 10.65 11.49 0.64
CA SER A 72 11.65 10.47 0.98
C SER A 72 11.37 9.82 2.33
N LEU A 73 11.00 10.61 3.35
CA LEU A 73 10.61 10.07 4.66
C LEU A 73 9.35 9.19 4.53
N SER A 74 8.37 9.62 3.71
CA SER A 74 7.20 8.81 3.37
C SER A 74 7.59 7.50 2.67
N GLY A 75 8.53 7.53 1.72
CA GLY A 75 9.05 6.36 1.04
C GLY A 75 9.79 5.41 1.99
N PHE A 76 10.54 5.94 2.94
CA PHE A 76 11.21 5.15 3.97
C PHE A 76 10.19 4.42 4.87
N VAL A 77 9.19 5.13 5.39
CA VAL A 77 8.20 4.53 6.30
C VAL A 77 7.21 3.64 5.55
N GLY A 78 6.65 4.12 4.43
CA GLY A 78 5.62 3.39 3.69
C GLY A 78 6.19 2.27 2.85
N TYR A 79 7.23 2.52 2.04
CA TYR A 79 7.78 1.50 1.16
C TYR A 79 8.82 0.63 1.85
N LEU A 80 9.91 1.22 2.42
CA LEU A 80 10.94 0.37 2.99
C LEU A 80 10.42 -0.42 4.19
N LEU A 81 9.80 0.20 5.17
CA LEU A 81 9.28 -0.50 6.35
C LEU A 81 7.92 -1.15 6.09
N GLY A 82 6.96 -0.41 5.53
CA GLY A 82 5.59 -0.87 5.30
C GLY A 82 5.50 -2.02 4.30
N ASP A 83 6.09 -1.89 3.11
CA ASP A 83 6.05 -2.96 2.10
C ASP A 83 6.94 -4.15 2.45
N TYR A 84 8.07 -3.92 3.15
CA TYR A 84 8.85 -5.03 3.69
C TYR A 84 7.99 -5.88 4.64
N CYS A 85 7.26 -5.23 5.53
CA CYS A 85 6.34 -5.91 6.44
C CYS A 85 5.20 -6.58 5.66
N LEU A 86 4.59 -5.88 4.70
CA LEU A 86 3.47 -6.40 3.92
C LEU A 86 3.84 -7.68 3.15
N PHE A 87 4.96 -7.66 2.44
CA PHE A 87 5.37 -8.79 1.62
C PHE A 87 5.88 -9.96 2.46
N ASN A 88 6.47 -9.69 3.63
CA ASN A 88 6.73 -10.74 4.61
C ASN A 88 5.43 -11.32 5.17
N SER A 89 4.41 -10.50 5.44
CA SER A 89 3.09 -11.02 5.86
C SER A 89 2.50 -11.97 4.81
N TYR A 90 2.64 -11.65 3.51
CA TYR A 90 2.16 -12.53 2.44
C TYR A 90 2.84 -13.91 2.43
N ILE A 91 4.12 -13.97 2.78
CA ILE A 91 4.83 -15.24 2.90
C ILE A 91 4.27 -16.09 4.05
N TRP A 92 3.98 -15.45 5.22
CA TRP A 92 3.59 -16.15 6.44
C TRP A 92 2.10 -16.44 6.55
N ILE A 93 1.24 -15.52 6.12
CA ILE A 93 -0.22 -15.59 6.32
C ILE A 93 -1.03 -15.43 5.04
N GLY A 94 -0.36 -15.23 3.90
CA GLY A 94 -0.98 -15.03 2.59
C GLY A 94 -1.50 -13.60 2.36
N SER A 95 -1.72 -13.27 1.10
CA SER A 95 -2.14 -11.92 0.70
C SER A 95 -3.52 -11.53 1.24
N ARG A 96 -4.43 -12.48 1.39
CA ARG A 96 -5.77 -12.26 1.94
C ARG A 96 -5.72 -11.65 3.35
N PHE A 97 -4.97 -12.26 4.26
CA PHE A 97 -4.80 -11.73 5.60
C PHE A 97 -3.90 -10.50 5.64
N GLY A 98 -2.85 -10.46 4.81
CA GLY A 98 -2.03 -9.26 4.67
C GLY A 98 -2.86 -8.04 4.26
N GLN A 99 -3.77 -8.19 3.29
CA GLN A 99 -4.69 -7.11 2.89
C GLN A 99 -5.72 -6.78 3.97
N LEU A 100 -6.16 -7.76 4.77
CA LEU A 100 -7.01 -7.46 5.93
C LEU A 100 -6.29 -6.53 6.93
N PHE A 101 -5.00 -6.75 7.20
CA PHE A 101 -4.21 -5.86 8.07
C PHE A 101 -3.98 -4.48 7.47
N MET A 102 -4.07 -4.33 6.13
CA MET A 102 -4.01 -3.00 5.49
C MET A 102 -5.21 -2.11 5.86
N THR A 103 -6.32 -2.65 6.37
CA THR A 103 -7.40 -1.83 6.94
C THR A 103 -7.00 -1.08 8.21
N LEU A 104 -5.82 -1.36 8.79
CA LEU A 104 -5.21 -0.55 9.84
C LEU A 104 -4.60 0.77 9.33
N ALA A 105 -4.37 0.91 8.02
CA ALA A 105 -3.76 2.13 7.48
C ALA A 105 -4.61 3.39 7.72
N PRO A 106 -5.95 3.42 7.47
CA PRO A 106 -6.78 4.58 7.80
C PRO A 106 -6.78 4.96 9.29
N PRO A 107 -7.00 4.03 10.26
CA PRO A 107 -6.84 4.33 11.68
C PRO A 107 -5.48 4.92 12.05
N THR A 108 -4.43 4.34 11.51
CA THR A 108 -3.06 4.81 11.79
C THR A 108 -2.79 6.17 11.15
N ALA A 109 -3.31 6.41 9.95
CA ALA A 109 -3.21 7.72 9.29
C ALA A 109 -3.97 8.80 10.09
N ALA A 110 -5.17 8.49 10.61
CA ALA A 110 -5.92 9.42 11.43
C ALA A 110 -5.17 9.77 12.74
N LEU A 111 -4.59 8.77 13.42
CA LEU A 111 -3.75 9.00 14.61
C LEU A 111 -2.49 9.82 14.27
N ALA A 112 -1.82 9.50 13.17
CA ALA A 112 -0.64 10.25 12.73
C ALA A 112 -0.99 11.69 12.33
N GLY A 113 -2.12 11.92 11.64
CA GLY A 113 -2.65 13.23 11.31
C GLY A 113 -2.96 14.07 12.55
N TRP A 114 -3.59 13.45 13.55
CA TRP A 114 -3.84 14.11 14.84
C TRP A 114 -2.53 14.55 15.53
N ILE A 115 -1.54 13.66 15.61
CA ILE A 115 -0.27 13.95 16.31
C ILE A 115 0.60 14.93 15.51
N MET A 116 0.71 14.76 14.19
CA MET A 116 1.67 15.50 13.34
C MET A 116 1.10 16.77 12.73
N LEU A 117 -0.20 16.79 12.43
CA LEU A 117 -0.86 17.90 11.72
C LEU A 117 -1.84 18.65 12.62
N GLY A 118 -2.07 18.19 13.85
CA GLY A 118 -3.06 18.78 14.77
C GLY A 118 -4.51 18.59 14.30
N GLU A 119 -4.77 17.62 13.42
CA GLU A 119 -6.12 17.29 12.96
C GLU A 119 -6.96 16.77 14.14
N THR A 120 -8.25 17.08 14.16
CA THR A 120 -9.15 16.59 15.24
C THR A 120 -9.69 15.21 14.90
N LEU A 121 -9.65 14.31 15.88
CA LEU A 121 -10.31 13.01 15.75
C LEU A 121 -11.80 13.15 16.07
N SER A 122 -12.64 12.88 15.08
CA SER A 122 -14.08 12.84 15.28
C SER A 122 -14.51 11.59 16.06
N TRP A 123 -15.70 11.63 16.68
CA TRP A 123 -16.29 10.45 17.31
C TRP A 123 -16.48 9.30 16.32
N ASN A 124 -16.83 9.61 15.07
CA ASN A 124 -16.99 8.62 14.01
C ASN A 124 -15.65 7.95 13.68
N ALA A 125 -14.54 8.70 13.68
CA ALA A 125 -13.20 8.14 13.49
C ALA A 125 -12.85 7.16 14.62
N LEU A 126 -13.12 7.50 15.88
CA LEU A 126 -12.89 6.60 17.03
C LEU A 126 -13.75 5.33 16.94
N LEU A 127 -15.03 5.46 16.62
CA LEU A 127 -15.91 4.31 16.38
C LEU A 127 -15.41 3.46 15.21
N GLY A 128 -15.01 4.09 14.12
CA GLY A 128 -14.42 3.42 12.95
C GLY A 128 -13.17 2.59 13.30
N MET A 129 -12.27 3.13 14.14
CA MET A 129 -11.11 2.39 14.65
C MET A 129 -11.55 1.14 15.44
N MET A 130 -12.48 1.28 16.37
CA MET A 130 -12.96 0.17 17.18
C MET A 130 -13.61 -0.92 16.33
N VAL A 131 -14.45 -0.54 15.36
CA VAL A 131 -15.11 -1.49 14.44
C VAL A 131 -14.08 -2.19 13.55
N THR A 132 -13.11 -1.46 13.00
CA THR A 132 -12.03 -2.03 12.18
C THR A 132 -11.22 -3.07 12.96
N LEU A 133 -10.77 -2.72 14.17
CA LEU A 133 -10.01 -3.63 15.04
C LEU A 133 -10.82 -4.87 15.42
N THR A 134 -12.12 -4.70 15.68
CA THR A 134 -13.03 -5.82 15.97
C THR A 134 -13.13 -6.77 14.78
N GLY A 135 -13.28 -6.25 13.56
CA GLY A 135 -13.34 -7.06 12.34
C GLY A 135 -12.06 -7.85 12.11
N ILE A 136 -10.89 -7.24 12.28
CA ILE A 136 -9.60 -7.93 12.21
C ILE A 136 -9.54 -9.03 13.28
N GLY A 137 -9.93 -8.71 14.53
CA GLY A 137 -9.94 -9.67 15.63
C GLY A 137 -10.82 -10.89 15.34
N ILE A 138 -12.03 -10.70 14.80
CA ILE A 138 -12.95 -11.79 14.39
C ILE A 138 -12.30 -12.70 13.35
N SER A 139 -11.56 -12.13 12.38
CA SER A 139 -10.91 -12.89 11.31
C SER A 139 -9.69 -13.68 11.80
N VAL A 140 -8.92 -13.13 12.74
CA VAL A 140 -7.59 -13.64 13.12
C VAL A 140 -7.62 -14.51 14.39
N LEU A 141 -8.58 -14.24 15.31
CA LEU A 141 -8.70 -14.96 16.57
C LEU A 141 -9.63 -16.17 16.45
N ASN A 142 -9.26 -17.24 17.15
CA ASN A 142 -10.09 -18.44 17.28
C ASN A 142 -10.26 -18.79 18.77
N LYS A 143 -11.43 -19.33 19.15
CA LYS A 143 -11.59 -19.96 20.46
C LYS A 143 -10.95 -21.34 20.40
N GLY A 144 -9.86 -21.55 21.14
CA GLY A 144 -9.29 -22.88 21.35
C GLY A 144 -10.22 -23.77 22.17
N THR A 145 -9.93 -25.07 22.20
CA THR A 145 -10.66 -26.10 22.96
C THR A 145 -10.75 -25.81 24.45
N THR A 146 -9.87 -24.97 25.00
CA THR A 146 -9.81 -24.57 26.42
C THR A 146 -10.47 -23.20 26.71
N ASN A 147 -11.34 -22.70 25.84
CA ASN A 147 -11.94 -21.36 25.93
C ASN A 147 -10.96 -20.19 25.98
N LYS A 148 -9.65 -20.42 25.77
CA LYS A 148 -8.66 -19.36 25.67
C LYS A 148 -8.63 -18.85 24.22
N LEU A 149 -8.60 -17.52 24.06
CA LEU A 149 -8.36 -16.88 22.77
C LEU A 149 -6.97 -17.27 22.26
N SER A 150 -6.88 -17.85 21.09
CA SER A 150 -5.63 -18.20 20.42
C SER A 150 -5.57 -17.58 19.04
N LEU A 151 -4.36 -17.24 18.59
CA LEU A 151 -4.15 -16.79 17.22
C LEU A 151 -4.32 -17.99 16.26
N LYS A 152 -5.16 -17.78 15.25
CA LYS A 152 -5.34 -18.74 14.15
C LYS A 152 -4.14 -18.75 13.20
N LEU A 153 -3.39 -17.64 13.16
CA LEU A 153 -2.29 -17.36 12.26
C LEU A 153 -0.95 -17.34 12.99
N PRO A 154 0.17 -17.62 12.30
CA PRO A 154 1.50 -17.44 12.87
C PRO A 154 1.71 -16.01 13.38
N LEU A 155 2.12 -15.86 14.64
CA LEU A 155 2.34 -14.56 15.28
C LEU A 155 3.27 -13.65 14.45
N LYS A 156 4.32 -14.22 13.87
CA LYS A 156 5.26 -13.49 13.01
C LYS A 156 4.56 -12.84 11.82
N GLY A 157 3.65 -13.55 11.16
CA GLY A 157 2.86 -13.01 10.05
C GLY A 157 1.89 -11.91 10.49
N VAL A 158 1.29 -12.06 11.69
CA VAL A 158 0.41 -11.03 12.27
C VAL A 158 1.18 -9.76 12.60
N LEU A 159 2.36 -9.87 13.23
CA LEU A 159 3.21 -8.71 13.53
C LEU A 159 3.66 -7.98 12.25
N PHE A 160 4.03 -8.72 11.22
CA PHE A 160 4.31 -8.13 9.91
C PHE A 160 3.07 -7.45 9.30
N GLY A 161 1.89 -8.06 9.41
CA GLY A 161 0.64 -7.45 8.94
C GLY A 161 0.33 -6.12 9.65
N ILE A 162 0.47 -6.08 10.98
CA ILE A 162 0.30 -4.85 11.77
C ILE A 162 1.34 -3.80 11.34
N GLY A 163 2.62 -4.18 11.25
CA GLY A 163 3.68 -3.29 10.80
C GLY A 163 3.43 -2.72 9.40
N ALA A 164 2.84 -3.50 8.50
CA ALA A 164 2.43 -3.05 7.17
C ALA A 164 1.36 -1.96 7.24
N GLY A 165 0.25 -2.21 7.95
CA GLY A 165 -0.83 -1.23 8.09
C GLY A 165 -0.38 0.07 8.76
N VAL A 166 0.41 -0.04 9.83
CA VAL A 166 1.01 1.12 10.53
C VAL A 166 1.94 1.91 9.62
N GLY A 167 2.87 1.22 8.94
CA GLY A 167 3.82 1.85 8.03
C GLY A 167 3.13 2.57 6.87
N GLN A 168 2.10 1.95 6.29
CA GLN A 168 1.33 2.57 5.20
C GLN A 168 0.52 3.78 5.68
N GLY A 169 -0.11 3.72 6.86
CA GLY A 169 -0.87 4.85 7.41
C GLY A 169 0.01 6.06 7.70
N ILE A 170 1.13 5.88 8.40
CA ILE A 170 2.10 6.96 8.65
C ILE A 170 2.69 7.47 7.33
N GLY A 171 3.09 6.56 6.44
CA GLY A 171 3.63 6.90 5.13
C GLY A 171 2.66 7.75 4.30
N LEU A 172 1.35 7.49 4.39
CA LEU A 172 0.32 8.27 3.69
C LEU A 172 0.28 9.73 4.20
N VAL A 173 0.31 9.94 5.52
CA VAL A 173 0.32 11.31 6.11
C VAL A 173 1.57 12.08 5.71
N LEU A 174 2.74 11.44 5.79
CA LEU A 174 3.99 12.04 5.34
C LEU A 174 3.96 12.37 3.84
N SER A 175 3.32 11.53 3.04
CA SER A 175 3.14 11.78 1.60
C SER A 175 2.27 13.02 1.36
N LYS A 176 1.17 13.18 2.11
CA LYS A 176 0.30 14.35 2.05
C LYS A 176 1.09 15.64 2.31
N VAL A 177 1.87 15.66 3.39
CA VAL A 177 2.76 16.81 3.70
C VAL A 177 3.73 17.09 2.57
N GLY A 178 4.39 16.06 2.04
CA GLY A 178 5.34 16.19 0.94
C GLY A 178 4.71 16.70 -0.36
N MET A 179 3.51 16.21 -0.71
CA MET A 179 2.77 16.69 -1.88
C MET A 179 2.33 18.15 -1.74
N THR A 180 1.88 18.58 -0.55
CA THR A 180 1.55 20.00 -0.30
C THR A 180 2.79 20.90 -0.48
N CYS A 181 3.96 20.47 -0.01
CA CYS A 181 5.21 21.21 -0.25
C CYS A 181 5.55 21.25 -1.75
N TYR A 182 5.32 20.16 -2.46
CA TYR A 182 5.62 20.06 -3.88
C TYR A 182 4.68 20.94 -4.71
N GLU A 183 3.40 20.95 -4.42
CA GLU A 183 2.40 21.78 -5.09
C GLU A 183 2.76 23.27 -5.02
N VAL A 184 3.19 23.76 -3.86
CA VAL A 184 3.63 25.14 -3.68
C VAL A 184 4.87 25.50 -4.52
N SER A 185 5.71 24.52 -4.85
CA SER A 185 6.94 24.74 -5.63
C SER A 185 6.74 24.66 -7.15
N ILE A 186 5.58 24.19 -7.62
CA ILE A 186 5.24 24.13 -9.05
C ILE A 186 4.75 25.50 -9.52
N PRO A 187 5.34 26.09 -10.59
CA PRO A 187 4.81 27.32 -11.17
C PRO A 187 3.40 27.14 -11.71
N ALA A 188 2.52 28.13 -11.53
CA ALA A 188 1.13 28.06 -11.99
C ALA A 188 0.97 27.91 -13.53
N SER A 189 2.02 28.19 -14.31
CA SER A 189 2.06 27.97 -15.76
C SER A 189 2.28 26.52 -16.18
N GLU A 190 2.67 25.65 -15.24
CA GLU A 190 3.12 24.28 -15.50
C GLU A 190 2.01 23.27 -15.17
N GLU A 191 0.86 23.37 -15.84
CA GLU A 191 -0.32 22.51 -15.59
C GLU A 191 0.01 21.02 -15.75
N VAL A 192 0.78 20.65 -16.79
CA VAL A 192 1.17 19.24 -17.03
C VAL A 192 2.00 18.67 -15.88
N VAL A 193 2.88 19.46 -15.28
CA VAL A 193 3.68 19.05 -14.11
C VAL A 193 2.79 18.89 -12.89
N SER A 194 1.82 19.79 -12.71
CA SER A 194 0.83 19.72 -11.63
C SER A 194 -0.04 18.47 -11.74
N ASP A 195 -0.52 18.13 -12.94
CA ASP A 195 -1.31 16.91 -13.17
C ASP A 195 -0.51 15.64 -12.92
N LEU A 196 0.81 15.67 -13.19
CA LEU A 196 1.72 14.55 -12.98
C LEU A 196 2.37 14.52 -11.59
N MET A 197 2.08 15.48 -10.71
CA MET A 197 2.61 15.55 -9.35
C MET A 197 2.42 14.23 -8.56
N PRO A 198 1.29 13.50 -8.66
CA PRO A 198 1.14 12.20 -8.03
C PRO A 198 2.17 11.16 -8.50
N PHE A 199 2.47 11.13 -9.81
CA PHE A 199 3.49 10.24 -10.39
C PHE A 199 4.90 10.64 -9.95
N ALA A 200 5.19 11.95 -9.96
CA ALA A 200 6.47 12.50 -9.51
C ALA A 200 6.69 12.23 -8.00
N SER A 201 5.67 12.41 -7.18
CA SER A 201 5.72 12.09 -5.75
C SER A 201 5.96 10.60 -5.51
N THR A 202 5.30 9.73 -6.27
CA THR A 202 5.52 8.28 -6.21
C THR A 202 6.94 7.92 -6.66
N PHE A 203 7.50 8.61 -7.66
CA PHE A 203 8.88 8.43 -8.10
C PHE A 203 9.86 8.74 -6.96
N ILE A 204 9.74 9.88 -6.27
CA ILE A 204 10.62 10.24 -5.13
C ILE A 204 10.55 9.17 -4.03
N ARG A 205 9.34 8.73 -3.68
CA ARG A 205 9.12 7.65 -2.69
C ARG A 205 9.77 6.34 -3.15
N ALA A 206 9.66 6.00 -4.44
CA ALA A 206 10.25 4.79 -5.00
C ALA A 206 11.79 4.84 -5.04
N VAL A 207 12.40 6.01 -5.27
CA VAL A 207 13.86 6.21 -5.14
C VAL A 207 14.31 5.85 -3.73
N THR A 208 13.65 6.39 -2.71
CA THR A 208 13.99 6.09 -1.32
C THR A 208 13.78 4.62 -0.98
N GLY A 209 12.66 4.03 -1.44
CA GLY A 209 12.40 2.60 -1.27
C GLY A 209 13.49 1.74 -1.92
N ALA A 210 13.87 2.05 -3.18
CA ALA A 210 14.92 1.34 -3.91
C ALA A 210 16.27 1.42 -3.18
N VAL A 211 16.70 2.62 -2.82
CA VAL A 211 17.94 2.84 -2.07
C VAL A 211 17.91 2.09 -0.74
N GLY A 212 16.82 2.21 0.02
CA GLY A 212 16.67 1.53 1.30
C GLY A 212 16.75 0.00 1.17
N PHE A 213 16.02 -0.60 0.22
CA PHE A 213 16.07 -2.05 0.00
C PHE A 213 17.42 -2.52 -0.52
N LEU A 214 18.09 -1.74 -1.38
CA LEU A 214 19.46 -2.05 -1.82
C LEU A 214 20.46 -1.99 -0.66
N CYS A 215 20.34 -1.02 0.24
CA CYS A 215 21.14 -0.94 1.45
C CYS A 215 20.91 -2.18 2.35
N VAL A 216 19.65 -2.54 2.62
CA VAL A 216 19.32 -3.76 3.40
C VAL A 216 19.91 -5.00 2.74
N MET A 217 19.81 -5.12 1.42
CA MET A 217 20.38 -6.23 0.66
C MET A 217 21.92 -6.25 0.75
N GLY A 218 22.57 -5.09 0.75
CA GLY A 218 24.00 -4.95 0.95
C GLY A 218 24.44 -5.42 2.34
N PHE A 219 23.76 -4.96 3.40
CA PHE A 219 24.04 -5.38 4.77
C PHE A 219 23.84 -6.90 4.97
N GLN A 220 22.83 -7.47 4.30
CA GLN A 220 22.58 -8.92 4.36
C GLN A 220 23.47 -9.73 3.39
N LYS A 221 24.32 -9.08 2.59
CA LYS A 221 25.18 -9.71 1.58
C LYS A 221 24.41 -10.57 0.56
N GLN A 222 23.20 -10.15 0.21
CA GLN A 222 22.27 -10.92 -0.63
C GLN A 222 22.24 -10.49 -2.12
N PHE A 223 23.18 -9.71 -2.60
CA PHE A 223 23.19 -9.29 -4.02
C PHE A 223 23.26 -10.47 -4.99
N HIS A 224 23.93 -11.55 -4.62
CA HIS A 224 24.00 -12.76 -5.45
C HIS A 224 22.63 -13.40 -5.65
N THR A 225 21.73 -13.28 -4.68
CA THR A 225 20.36 -13.81 -4.79
C THR A 225 19.51 -13.03 -5.78
N LEU A 226 19.79 -11.74 -6.02
CA LEU A 226 19.09 -10.95 -7.01
C LEU A 226 19.34 -11.49 -8.44
N VAL A 227 20.58 -11.88 -8.75
CA VAL A 227 20.95 -12.46 -10.04
C VAL A 227 20.27 -13.83 -10.23
N THR A 228 20.24 -14.65 -9.20
CA THR A 228 19.52 -15.94 -9.25
C THR A 228 18.02 -15.75 -9.36
N SER A 229 17.44 -14.79 -8.64
CA SER A 229 16.02 -14.44 -8.71
C SER A 229 15.61 -13.95 -10.10
N ALA A 230 16.47 -13.21 -10.81
CA ALA A 230 16.21 -12.75 -12.17
C ALA A 230 16.05 -13.90 -13.20
N ARG A 231 16.52 -15.09 -12.88
CA ARG A 231 16.35 -16.30 -13.72
C ARG A 231 14.99 -16.98 -13.51
N ASP A 232 14.29 -16.71 -12.42
CA ASP A 232 12.95 -17.24 -12.19
C ASP A 232 11.90 -16.44 -12.98
N ARG A 233 11.61 -16.89 -14.19
CA ARG A 233 10.65 -16.23 -15.09
C ARG A 233 9.26 -16.04 -14.46
N LYS A 234 8.78 -16.99 -13.66
CA LYS A 234 7.46 -16.88 -13.01
C LYS A 234 7.49 -15.83 -11.90
N GLY A 235 8.56 -15.79 -11.10
CA GLY A 235 8.77 -14.78 -10.07
C GLY A 235 8.92 -13.38 -10.67
N MET A 236 9.72 -13.23 -11.74
CA MET A 236 9.90 -11.97 -12.45
C MET A 236 8.60 -11.46 -13.10
N ASN A 237 7.82 -12.36 -13.73
CA ASN A 237 6.52 -11.99 -14.28
C ASN A 237 5.55 -11.54 -13.18
N ALA A 238 5.55 -12.19 -12.03
CA ALA A 238 4.77 -11.77 -10.87
C ALA A 238 5.23 -10.39 -10.35
N ALA A 239 6.54 -10.12 -10.29
CA ALA A 239 7.07 -8.82 -9.91
C ALA A 239 6.67 -7.72 -10.91
N LEU A 240 6.70 -8.01 -12.20
CA LEU A 240 6.28 -7.07 -13.25
C LEU A 240 4.80 -6.70 -13.09
N TRP A 241 3.90 -7.68 -13.00
CA TRP A 241 2.47 -7.42 -12.83
C TRP A 241 2.16 -6.71 -11.50
N ALA A 242 2.81 -7.10 -10.40
CA ALA A 242 2.66 -6.40 -9.13
C ALA A 242 3.19 -4.96 -9.18
N THR A 243 4.15 -4.63 -10.06
CA THR A 243 4.62 -3.27 -10.27
C THR A 243 3.63 -2.46 -11.11
N ILE A 244 3.16 -3.03 -12.21
CA ILE A 244 2.20 -2.35 -13.10
C ILE A 244 0.91 -2.02 -12.33
N THR A 245 0.33 -3.00 -11.65
CA THR A 245 -0.95 -2.82 -10.94
C THR A 245 -0.80 -2.13 -9.58
N GLY A 246 0.37 -2.17 -8.96
CA GLY A 246 0.66 -1.54 -7.67
C GLY A 246 1.12 -0.09 -7.78
N PRO A 247 2.42 0.17 -7.67
CA PRO A 247 2.94 1.53 -7.62
C PRO A 247 2.68 2.33 -8.91
N PHE A 248 2.65 1.71 -10.08
CA PHE A 248 2.47 2.43 -11.33
C PHE A 248 1.01 2.84 -11.56
N ILE A 249 0.09 1.89 -11.68
CA ILE A 249 -1.34 2.18 -11.92
C ILE A 249 -2.06 2.46 -10.61
N GLY A 250 -1.97 1.56 -9.65
CA GLY A 250 -2.78 1.60 -8.43
C GLY A 250 -2.55 2.86 -7.60
N VAL A 251 -1.29 3.20 -7.30
CA VAL A 251 -0.97 4.41 -6.52
C VAL A 251 -1.29 5.68 -7.31
N SER A 252 -0.94 5.73 -8.60
CA SER A 252 -1.21 6.91 -9.43
C SER A 252 -2.72 7.17 -9.55
N LEU A 253 -3.52 6.14 -9.87
CA LEU A 253 -4.98 6.27 -9.92
C LEU A 253 -5.61 6.55 -8.56
N SER A 254 -5.02 6.08 -7.45
CA SER A 254 -5.55 6.38 -6.12
C SER A 254 -5.47 7.88 -5.80
N LEU A 255 -4.39 8.51 -6.21
CA LEU A 255 -4.20 9.96 -6.06
C LEU A 255 -5.10 10.74 -7.05
N THR A 256 -5.27 10.22 -8.26
CA THR A 256 -6.21 10.80 -9.23
C THR A 256 -7.66 10.71 -8.71
N ALA A 257 -8.07 9.59 -8.12
CA ALA A 257 -9.42 9.43 -7.60
C ALA A 257 -9.81 10.54 -6.61
N VAL A 258 -8.90 10.91 -5.69
CA VAL A 258 -9.15 11.96 -4.69
C VAL A 258 -9.20 13.37 -5.26
N GLN A 259 -8.84 13.57 -6.52
CA GLN A 259 -9.06 14.84 -7.24
C GLN A 259 -10.49 14.97 -7.76
N TYR A 260 -11.19 13.84 -8.01
CA TYR A 260 -12.52 13.81 -8.60
C TYR A 260 -13.65 13.44 -7.63
N THR A 261 -13.32 12.95 -6.43
CA THR A 261 -14.31 12.65 -5.37
C THR A 261 -13.71 12.95 -4.00
N GLU A 262 -14.57 13.02 -2.98
CA GLU A 262 -14.11 13.23 -1.60
C GLU A 262 -13.16 12.10 -1.17
N ALA A 263 -12.06 12.47 -0.52
CA ALA A 263 -11.03 11.53 -0.07
C ALA A 263 -11.61 10.38 0.79
N GLY A 264 -12.68 10.68 1.52
CA GLY A 264 -13.43 9.70 2.30
C GLY A 264 -14.10 8.63 1.46
N ILE A 265 -14.84 9.03 0.44
CA ILE A 265 -15.52 8.13 -0.49
C ILE A 265 -14.48 7.28 -1.24
N ALA A 266 -13.44 7.93 -1.77
CA ALA A 266 -12.36 7.23 -2.46
C ALA A 266 -11.70 6.17 -1.56
N SER A 267 -11.29 6.55 -0.35
CA SER A 267 -10.61 5.63 0.59
C SER A 267 -11.51 4.47 1.02
N THR A 268 -12.82 4.72 1.21
CA THR A 268 -13.79 3.67 1.54
C THR A 268 -13.91 2.64 0.41
N LEU A 269 -14.01 3.10 -0.84
CA LEU A 269 -14.11 2.21 -2.00
C LEU A 269 -12.81 1.42 -2.23
N MET A 270 -11.64 2.06 -2.05
CA MET A 270 -10.35 1.39 -2.12
C MET A 270 -10.16 0.35 -1.00
N ALA A 271 -10.74 0.58 0.17
CA ALA A 271 -10.72 -0.36 1.29
C ALA A 271 -11.55 -1.64 1.05
N LEU A 272 -12.23 -1.79 -0.09
CA LEU A 272 -12.88 -3.04 -0.50
C LEU A 272 -11.87 -4.12 -0.93
N THR A 273 -10.61 -3.79 -1.13
CA THR A 273 -9.54 -4.75 -1.50
C THR A 273 -9.52 -6.03 -0.66
N PRO A 274 -9.63 -6.01 0.70
CA PRO A 274 -9.69 -7.22 1.52
C PRO A 274 -10.91 -8.12 1.23
N ILE A 275 -11.99 -7.56 0.70
CA ILE A 275 -13.18 -8.32 0.29
C ILE A 275 -12.94 -8.90 -1.11
N PHE A 276 -12.48 -8.10 -2.04
CA PHE A 276 -12.24 -8.51 -3.43
C PHE A 276 -11.21 -9.63 -3.55
N ILE A 277 -10.20 -9.67 -2.67
CA ILE A 277 -9.15 -10.69 -2.72
C ILE A 277 -9.58 -12.08 -2.23
N ILE A 278 -10.70 -12.18 -1.49
CA ILE A 278 -11.12 -13.47 -0.87
C ILE A 278 -11.29 -14.55 -1.93
N TRP A 279 -12.07 -14.25 -2.96
CA TRP A 279 -12.40 -15.24 -3.99
C TRP A 279 -11.22 -15.60 -4.91
N PRO A 280 -10.45 -14.65 -5.48
CA PRO A 280 -9.26 -14.97 -6.26
C PRO A 280 -8.16 -15.70 -5.46
N ALA A 281 -7.95 -15.34 -4.20
CA ALA A 281 -6.97 -16.03 -3.35
C ALA A 281 -7.40 -17.47 -3.04
N HIS A 282 -8.70 -17.71 -2.86
CA HIS A 282 -9.21 -19.07 -2.73
C HIS A 282 -8.91 -19.91 -3.98
N LEU A 283 -9.15 -19.37 -5.17
CA LEU A 283 -8.93 -20.09 -6.44
C LEU A 283 -7.43 -20.33 -6.72
N LEU A 284 -6.58 -19.31 -6.52
CA LEU A 284 -5.16 -19.39 -6.87
C LEU A 284 -4.32 -20.16 -5.87
N PHE A 285 -4.66 -20.10 -4.59
CA PHE A 285 -3.84 -20.66 -3.51
C PHE A 285 -4.51 -21.82 -2.78
N ASN A 286 -5.71 -22.28 -3.22
CA ASN A 286 -6.53 -23.31 -2.56
C ASN A 286 -6.74 -23.02 -1.05
N GLN A 287 -6.80 -21.76 -0.65
CA GLN A 287 -6.99 -21.36 0.74
C GLN A 287 -8.44 -21.61 1.14
N LYS A 288 -8.65 -22.35 2.24
CA LYS A 288 -10.00 -22.50 2.81
C LYS A 288 -10.48 -21.16 3.37
N VAL A 289 -11.62 -20.69 2.91
CA VAL A 289 -12.27 -19.47 3.39
C VAL A 289 -13.32 -19.86 4.40
N THR A 290 -13.28 -19.27 5.59
CA THR A 290 -14.31 -19.47 6.61
C THR A 290 -15.29 -18.30 6.61
N PHE A 291 -16.54 -18.56 6.95
CA PHE A 291 -17.59 -17.52 7.05
C PHE A 291 -17.21 -16.40 8.03
N LYS A 292 -16.50 -16.73 9.12
CA LYS A 292 -15.99 -15.76 10.09
C LYS A 292 -14.99 -14.78 9.47
N GLU A 293 -14.14 -15.25 8.56
CA GLU A 293 -13.15 -14.39 7.87
C GLU A 293 -13.85 -13.40 6.95
N VAL A 294 -14.91 -13.84 6.26
CA VAL A 294 -15.70 -12.96 5.39
C VAL A 294 -16.41 -11.89 6.24
N ILE A 295 -17.08 -12.29 7.32
CA ILE A 295 -17.74 -11.36 8.23
C ILE A 295 -16.73 -10.35 8.81
N GLY A 296 -15.58 -10.83 9.29
CA GLY A 296 -14.55 -9.96 9.85
C GLY A 296 -13.99 -8.97 8.84
N ALA A 297 -13.78 -9.40 7.58
CA ALA A 297 -13.36 -8.50 6.51
C ALA A 297 -14.44 -7.43 6.22
N CYS A 298 -15.71 -7.81 6.13
CA CYS A 298 -16.82 -6.87 5.95
C CYS A 298 -16.91 -5.86 7.11
N ILE A 299 -16.80 -6.33 8.35
CA ILE A 299 -16.83 -5.45 9.54
C ILE A 299 -15.63 -4.49 9.52
N SER A 300 -14.43 -4.95 9.15
CA SER A 300 -13.26 -4.09 9.04
C SER A 300 -13.45 -2.98 8.00
N VAL A 301 -14.04 -3.29 6.85
CA VAL A 301 -14.33 -2.31 5.79
C VAL A 301 -15.41 -1.32 6.22
N ILE A 302 -16.46 -1.79 6.92
CA ILE A 302 -17.47 -0.90 7.51
C ILE A 302 -16.82 0.04 8.52
N GLY A 303 -15.89 -0.46 9.34
CA GLY A 303 -15.12 0.38 10.25
C GLY A 303 -14.33 1.48 9.54
N VAL A 304 -13.68 1.16 8.40
CA VAL A 304 -13.00 2.17 7.57
C VAL A 304 -13.98 3.20 7.02
N SER A 305 -15.18 2.79 6.60
CA SER A 305 -16.19 3.72 6.09
C SER A 305 -16.63 4.77 7.13
N LEU A 306 -16.68 4.38 8.42
CA LEU A 306 -17.10 5.28 9.50
C LEU A 306 -16.11 6.45 9.74
N PHE A 307 -14.87 6.37 9.24
CA PHE A 307 -13.92 7.50 9.31
C PHE A 307 -14.38 8.70 8.49
N PHE A 308 -15.27 8.50 7.55
CA PHE A 308 -15.58 9.44 6.48
C PHE A 308 -17.07 9.85 6.49
N ILE A 309 -17.82 9.46 7.52
CA ILE A 309 -19.17 9.87 7.80
C ILE A 309 -19.17 10.75 9.05
#